data_fd76241465d2d2cea80f345f905e3097
#
_entry.id   fd76241465d2d2cea80f345f905e3097
#
_cell.length_a   1.000
_cell.length_b   1.000
_cell.length_c   1.000
_cell.angle_alpha   90.00
_cell.angle_beta   90.00
_cell.angle_gamma   90.00
#
_symmetry.space_group_name_H-M   'P 1'
#
loop_
_entity.id
_entity.type
_entity.pdbx_description
1 polymer ?
#
loop_
_entity_poly.entity_id
_entity_poly.type
_entity_poly.pdbx_seq_one_letter_code
_entity_poly.pdbx_strand_id
1 'polypeptide(L)'
;MTSNRTRRRAPRIPLLAALLLGAGGTGAADLATELRLNAMVGDTETMAELLDRGAPVDAANAFGKTALMFAVEADELETVALLLTRGATVNARTVAGCTPLTFAAEGGHIGISALLIARGAHVHDRTRAGWDALMIAARHGILEMVEQLLFRGADPKAADRDGRTALMQAAERGHVALVAPLLGAGAELESRDRDGATALLIAADRGQLAMARALLEAGAEVNARDALGATALILAASQGHHELARLLLEQGANPNLQDSDGTTALMEAISTDHNALIDLLIDYRANPALEDAQGRTAADRARQLDNREAIELLARGH
;
A
#
# COMPACT_ATOMS: atom_id res chain seq x y z
N MET A 1 42.51 10.88 -11.79
CA MET A 1 41.55 11.83 -12.38
C MET A 1 40.38 11.96 -11.40
N THR A 2 40.44 12.97 -10.60
CA THR A 2 39.54 13.28 -9.48
C THR A 2 38.28 13.98 -10.01
N SER A 3 37.13 13.32 -9.95
CA SER A 3 35.85 13.91 -10.31
C SER A 3 35.31 14.74 -9.14
N ASN A 4 35.44 16.04 -9.26
CA ASN A 4 34.93 17.05 -8.34
C ASN A 4 33.41 17.22 -8.60
N ARG A 5 32.53 16.51 -7.86
CA ARG A 5 31.11 16.75 -7.86
C ARG A 5 30.82 17.96 -6.97
N THR A 6 30.75 19.13 -7.59
CA THR A 6 30.20 20.34 -6.98
C THR A 6 28.75 20.10 -6.53
N ARG A 7 28.56 20.00 -5.22
CA ARG A 7 27.23 20.05 -4.58
C ARG A 7 26.57 21.40 -4.95
N ARG A 8 25.51 21.36 -5.75
CA ARG A 8 24.63 22.51 -5.95
C ARG A 8 23.95 22.80 -4.61
N ARG A 9 24.38 23.85 -3.93
CA ARG A 9 23.64 24.41 -2.79
C ARG A 9 22.27 24.84 -3.29
N ALA A 10 21.21 24.28 -2.67
CA ALA A 10 19.85 24.77 -2.84
C ALA A 10 19.79 26.26 -2.47
N PRO A 11 18.94 27.07 -3.13
CA PRO A 11 18.85 28.48 -2.82
C PRO A 11 18.38 28.65 -1.37
N ARG A 12 19.20 29.39 -0.60
CA ARG A 12 18.82 29.89 0.71
C ARG A 12 17.49 30.65 0.54
N ILE A 13 16.47 30.23 1.27
CA ILE A 13 15.24 30.99 1.48
C ILE A 13 15.36 31.74 2.83
N PRO A 14 16.09 32.85 2.91
CA PRO A 14 16.21 33.56 4.17
C PRO A 14 15.22 34.72 4.31
N LEU A 15 14.40 35.03 3.27
CA LEU A 15 13.57 36.25 3.31
C LEU A 15 12.06 36.02 3.36
N LEU A 16 11.52 34.89 2.97
CA LEU A 16 10.07 34.65 3.00
C LEU A 16 9.56 34.19 4.36
N ALA A 17 10.39 33.49 5.16
CA ALA A 17 10.03 33.12 6.52
C ALA A 17 10.00 34.30 7.48
N ALA A 18 10.86 35.30 7.26
CA ALA A 18 10.91 36.51 8.08
C ALA A 18 9.74 37.51 7.83
N LEU A 19 9.04 37.38 6.69
CA LEU A 19 7.92 38.27 6.33
C LEU A 19 6.56 37.75 6.81
N LEU A 20 6.46 36.49 7.23
CA LEU A 20 5.25 35.90 7.81
C LEU A 20 5.27 35.86 9.34
N LEU A 21 6.41 36.15 9.95
CA LEU A 21 6.57 36.27 11.39
C LEU A 21 6.66 37.76 11.74
N GLY A 22 5.51 38.34 12.08
CA GLY A 22 5.45 39.67 12.70
C GLY A 22 6.39 39.74 13.89
N ALA A 23 7.20 40.78 13.95
CA ALA A 23 8.24 41.05 14.93
C ALA A 23 7.84 40.69 16.38
N GLY A 24 8.69 39.89 17.07
CA GLY A 24 8.90 40.04 18.51
C GLY A 24 8.14 39.15 19.44
N GLY A 25 8.03 37.83 19.17
CA GLY A 25 7.67 36.85 20.20
C GLY A 25 8.91 36.09 20.70
N THR A 26 9.38 36.34 21.92
CA THR A 26 10.45 35.58 22.58
C THR A 26 9.90 34.35 23.34
N GLY A 27 8.69 33.93 23.01
CA GLY A 27 8.01 32.84 23.71
C GLY A 27 8.44 31.43 23.21
N ALA A 28 8.38 30.44 24.09
CA ALA A 28 8.69 29.04 23.76
C ALA A 28 7.90 28.50 22.55
N ALA A 29 6.68 29.02 22.31
CA ALA A 29 5.84 28.66 21.17
C ALA A 29 6.44 29.14 19.83
N ASP A 30 7.06 30.31 19.79
CA ASP A 30 7.71 30.85 18.59
C ASP A 30 8.99 30.06 18.29
N LEU A 31 9.82 29.80 19.31
CA LEU A 31 11.02 28.96 19.19
C LEU A 31 10.67 27.53 18.68
N ALA A 32 9.58 26.95 19.15
CA ALA A 32 9.11 25.64 18.69
C ALA A 32 8.68 25.67 17.22
N THR A 33 8.05 26.77 16.76
CA THR A 33 7.63 26.91 15.37
C THR A 33 8.85 27.12 14.46
N GLU A 34 9.79 27.96 14.86
CA GLU A 34 11.05 28.13 14.15
C GLU A 34 11.85 26.83 14.07
N LEU A 35 11.92 26.05 15.15
CA LEU A 35 12.58 24.74 15.18
C LEU A 35 11.98 23.78 14.15
N ARG A 36 10.64 23.69 14.05
CA ARG A 36 9.97 22.84 13.06
C ARG A 36 10.21 23.30 11.62
N LEU A 37 10.21 24.61 11.36
CA LEU A 37 10.48 25.16 10.03
C LEU A 37 11.94 24.89 9.59
N ASN A 38 12.91 25.06 10.49
CA ASN A 38 14.31 24.79 10.19
C ASN A 38 14.56 23.28 10.04
N ALA A 39 13.79 22.41 10.73
CA ALA A 39 13.84 20.97 10.56
C ALA A 39 13.44 20.51 9.15
N MET A 40 12.51 21.22 8.50
CA MET A 40 12.08 20.94 7.12
C MET A 40 13.13 21.28 6.06
N VAL A 41 14.03 22.20 6.36
CA VAL A 41 15.03 22.69 5.40
C VAL A 41 16.46 22.24 5.73
N GLY A 42 16.62 21.47 6.79
CA GLY A 42 17.91 20.92 7.18
C GLY A 42 18.90 21.92 7.76
N ASP A 43 18.45 23.07 8.27
CA ASP A 43 19.33 24.08 8.85
C ASP A 43 19.75 23.70 10.29
N THR A 44 20.72 22.81 10.37
CA THR A 44 21.23 22.27 11.64
C THR A 44 21.91 23.32 12.53
N GLU A 45 22.52 24.35 11.92
CA GLU A 45 23.19 25.44 12.65
C GLU A 45 22.16 26.28 13.43
N THR A 46 21.15 26.82 12.71
CA THR A 46 20.05 27.56 13.33
C THR A 46 19.28 26.69 14.35
N MET A 47 19.08 25.42 14.07
CA MET A 47 18.40 24.51 14.98
C MET A 47 19.18 24.30 16.28
N ALA A 48 20.51 24.14 16.21
CA ALA A 48 21.34 24.02 17.40
C ALA A 48 21.23 25.29 18.27
N GLU A 49 21.29 26.48 17.67
CA GLU A 49 21.08 27.74 18.39
C GLU A 49 19.70 27.84 19.05
N LEU A 50 18.63 27.45 18.34
CA LEU A 50 17.27 27.45 18.88
C LEU A 50 17.14 26.51 20.08
N LEU A 51 17.73 25.32 20.00
CA LEU A 51 17.73 24.33 21.09
C LEU A 51 18.55 24.84 22.29
N ASP A 52 19.69 25.49 22.06
CA ASP A 52 20.52 26.11 23.12
C ASP A 52 19.80 27.28 23.82
N ARG A 53 18.90 27.96 23.08
CA ARG A 53 18.00 29.02 23.63
C ARG A 53 16.78 28.44 24.35
N GLY A 54 16.66 27.10 24.45
CA GLY A 54 15.59 26.41 25.16
C GLY A 54 14.34 26.15 24.33
N ALA A 55 14.44 26.08 22.99
CA ALA A 55 13.34 25.61 22.16
C ALA A 55 12.94 24.19 22.59
N PRO A 56 11.65 23.92 22.91
CA PRO A 56 11.22 22.62 23.32
C PRO A 56 11.29 21.63 22.14
N VAL A 57 12.20 20.66 22.22
CA VAL A 57 12.54 19.73 21.12
C VAL A 57 11.35 18.90 20.64
N ASP A 58 10.42 18.55 21.54
CA ASP A 58 9.24 17.73 21.24
C ASP A 58 7.96 18.54 21.07
N ALA A 59 8.04 19.88 20.99
CA ALA A 59 6.85 20.69 20.78
C ALA A 59 6.21 20.36 19.43
N ALA A 60 4.98 19.84 19.51
CA ALA A 60 4.22 19.42 18.33
C ALA A 60 3.32 20.55 17.81
N ASN A 61 3.00 20.50 16.52
CA ASN A 61 1.95 21.34 15.94
C ASN A 61 0.54 20.79 16.27
N ALA A 62 -0.52 21.43 15.75
CA ALA A 62 -1.90 21.02 15.97
C ALA A 62 -2.22 19.58 15.53
N PHE A 63 -1.42 19.01 14.62
CA PHE A 63 -1.54 17.63 14.17
C PHE A 63 -0.69 16.64 15.00
N GLY A 64 -0.01 17.10 16.04
CA GLY A 64 0.91 16.30 16.84
C GLY A 64 2.27 16.06 16.18
N LYS A 65 2.62 16.79 15.10
CA LYS A 65 3.86 16.60 14.35
C LYS A 65 5.00 17.40 14.98
N THR A 66 6.09 16.73 15.35
CA THR A 66 7.29 17.30 15.98
C THR A 66 8.34 17.73 14.96
N ALA A 67 9.36 18.49 15.38
CA ALA A 67 10.50 18.82 14.54
C ALA A 67 11.21 17.57 13.98
N LEU A 68 11.34 16.52 14.78
CA LEU A 68 11.89 15.23 14.32
C LEU A 68 11.12 14.66 13.14
N MET A 69 9.78 14.68 13.17
CA MET A 69 8.96 14.16 12.09
C MET A 69 9.09 14.99 10.82
N PHE A 70 9.23 16.31 10.94
CA PHE A 70 9.47 17.18 9.79
C PHE A 70 10.84 16.92 9.15
N ALA A 71 11.89 16.74 9.96
CA ALA A 71 13.21 16.39 9.46
C ALA A 71 13.23 15.03 8.77
N VAL A 72 12.50 14.04 9.32
CA VAL A 72 12.36 12.70 8.71
C VAL A 72 11.67 12.78 7.36
N GLU A 73 10.55 13.51 7.26
CA GLU A 73 9.79 13.65 6.01
C GLU A 73 10.58 14.40 4.92
N ALA A 74 11.47 15.32 5.33
CA ALA A 74 12.35 16.04 4.44
C ALA A 74 13.64 15.31 4.06
N ASP A 75 13.85 14.07 4.55
CA ASP A 75 15.05 13.23 4.35
C ASP A 75 16.34 13.90 4.87
N GLU A 76 16.24 14.69 5.94
CA GLU A 76 17.36 15.44 6.49
C GLU A 76 18.07 14.65 7.61
N LEU A 77 18.93 13.69 7.22
CA LEU A 77 19.59 12.74 8.13
C LEU A 77 20.40 13.44 9.25
N GLU A 78 21.16 14.51 8.90
CA GLU A 78 21.98 15.24 9.87
C GLU A 78 21.10 15.96 10.90
N THR A 79 19.97 16.50 10.47
CA THR A 79 18.96 17.15 11.32
C THR A 79 18.29 16.13 12.23
N VAL A 80 17.92 14.97 11.72
CA VAL A 80 17.39 13.86 12.52
C VAL A 80 18.38 13.44 13.61
N ALA A 81 19.66 13.29 13.26
CA ALA A 81 20.72 12.93 14.20
C ALA A 81 20.90 14.00 15.29
N LEU A 82 20.88 15.29 14.92
CA LEU A 82 20.95 16.41 15.87
C LEU A 82 19.78 16.36 16.85
N LEU A 83 18.53 16.27 16.36
CA LEU A 83 17.34 16.25 17.22
C LEU A 83 17.34 15.07 18.18
N LEU A 84 17.68 13.87 17.70
CA LEU A 84 17.79 12.67 18.57
C LEU A 84 18.89 12.82 19.63
N THR A 85 20.02 13.46 19.29
CA THR A 85 21.11 13.75 20.26
C THR A 85 20.69 14.77 21.29
N ARG A 86 19.79 15.69 20.92
CA ARG A 86 19.21 16.70 21.83
C ARG A 86 17.97 16.21 22.58
N GLY A 87 17.70 14.90 22.56
CA GLY A 87 16.67 14.26 23.37
C GLY A 87 15.28 14.23 22.73
N ALA A 88 15.15 14.43 21.40
CA ALA A 88 13.87 14.27 20.73
C ALA A 88 13.31 12.85 20.95
N THR A 89 12.00 12.78 21.24
CA THR A 89 11.29 11.52 21.49
C THR A 89 11.14 10.74 20.19
N VAL A 90 11.93 9.65 20.05
CA VAL A 90 12.00 8.80 18.85
C VAL A 90 10.66 8.14 18.47
N ASN A 91 9.81 7.86 19.47
CA ASN A 91 8.48 7.24 19.30
C ASN A 91 7.33 8.24 19.51
N ALA A 92 7.58 9.55 19.33
CA ALA A 92 6.52 10.55 19.37
C ALA A 92 5.42 10.20 18.36
N ARG A 93 4.17 10.55 18.68
CA ARG A 93 3.01 10.20 17.84
C ARG A 93 2.22 11.43 17.43
N THR A 94 1.86 11.48 16.16
CA THR A 94 0.88 12.45 15.64
C THR A 94 -0.54 12.14 16.16
N VAL A 95 -1.48 13.05 15.92
CA VAL A 95 -2.92 12.81 16.18
C VAL A 95 -3.41 11.56 15.43
N ALA A 96 -2.90 11.27 14.24
CA ALA A 96 -3.21 10.05 13.48
C ALA A 96 -2.47 8.79 13.98
N GLY A 97 -1.57 8.95 14.97
CA GLY A 97 -0.77 7.85 15.53
C GLY A 97 0.50 7.53 14.72
N CYS A 98 0.84 8.33 13.70
CA CYS A 98 2.08 8.16 12.93
C CYS A 98 3.29 8.47 13.81
N THR A 99 4.37 7.69 13.65
CA THR A 99 5.66 7.86 14.32
C THR A 99 6.71 8.35 13.33
N PRO A 100 7.88 8.83 13.77
CA PRO A 100 8.99 9.13 12.86
C PRO A 100 9.34 7.95 11.94
N LEU A 101 9.28 6.70 12.44
CA LEU A 101 9.55 5.52 11.63
C LEU A 101 8.51 5.30 10.52
N THR A 102 7.23 5.58 10.78
CA THR A 102 6.19 5.48 9.73
C THR A 102 6.36 6.54 8.65
N PHE A 103 6.83 7.74 8.96
CA PHE A 103 7.20 8.75 7.96
C PHE A 103 8.44 8.35 7.15
N ALA A 104 9.46 7.77 7.82
CA ALA A 104 10.63 7.25 7.12
C ALA A 104 10.26 6.10 6.16
N ALA A 105 9.32 5.24 6.55
CA ALA A 105 8.82 4.15 5.72
C ALA A 105 8.02 4.67 4.51
N GLU A 106 7.21 5.72 4.69
CA GLU A 106 6.44 6.36 3.62
C GLU A 106 7.35 7.03 2.57
N GLY A 107 8.39 7.73 3.03
CA GLY A 107 9.37 8.41 2.16
C GLY A 107 10.45 7.49 1.59
N GLY A 108 10.60 6.26 2.10
CA GLY A 108 11.70 5.37 1.69
C GLY A 108 13.07 5.80 2.21
N HIS A 109 13.13 6.52 3.32
CA HIS A 109 14.35 7.08 3.91
C HIS A 109 15.13 6.02 4.70
N ILE A 110 15.83 5.13 3.99
CA ILE A 110 16.49 3.94 4.54
C ILE A 110 17.51 4.29 5.63
N GLY A 111 18.36 5.30 5.37
CA GLY A 111 19.37 5.76 6.33
C GLY A 111 18.74 6.31 7.61
N ILE A 112 17.67 7.10 7.49
CA ILE A 112 16.93 7.65 8.63
C ILE A 112 16.20 6.55 9.39
N SER A 113 15.56 5.61 8.70
CA SER A 113 14.92 4.44 9.31
C SER A 113 15.91 3.63 10.14
N ALA A 114 17.10 3.34 9.58
CA ALA A 114 18.18 2.65 10.30
C ALA A 114 18.60 3.41 11.57
N LEU A 115 18.76 4.74 11.48
CA LEU A 115 19.11 5.59 12.60
C LEU A 115 18.02 5.60 13.69
N LEU A 116 16.75 5.77 13.29
CA LEU A 116 15.60 5.74 14.20
C LEU A 116 15.53 4.41 14.97
N ILE A 117 15.66 3.28 14.26
CA ILE A 117 15.64 1.94 14.89
C ILE A 117 16.84 1.77 15.83
N ALA A 118 18.03 2.21 15.45
CA ALA A 118 19.22 2.19 16.32
C ALA A 118 19.04 3.05 17.59
N ARG A 119 18.16 4.05 17.55
CA ARG A 119 17.80 4.91 18.68
C ARG A 119 16.54 4.46 19.43
N GLY A 120 16.03 3.25 19.16
CA GLY A 120 14.92 2.63 19.88
C GLY A 120 13.54 2.92 19.27
N ALA A 121 13.45 3.22 17.98
CA ALA A 121 12.16 3.25 17.31
C ALA A 121 11.51 1.86 17.33
N HIS A 122 10.23 1.82 17.68
CA HIS A 122 9.47 0.57 17.75
C HIS A 122 8.95 0.20 16.37
N VAL A 123 9.41 -0.93 15.81
CA VAL A 123 9.01 -1.41 14.48
C VAL A 123 7.55 -1.85 14.41
N HIS A 124 6.94 -2.18 15.55
CA HIS A 124 5.55 -2.64 15.65
C HIS A 124 4.55 -1.52 15.99
N ASP A 125 5.01 -0.28 16.09
CA ASP A 125 4.12 0.85 16.33
C ASP A 125 3.14 1.04 15.19
N ARG A 126 1.84 1.24 15.53
CA ARG A 126 0.76 1.34 14.55
C ARG A 126 0.08 2.70 14.61
N THR A 127 -0.31 3.18 13.47
CA THR A 127 -1.21 4.33 13.31
C THR A 127 -2.60 4.02 13.89
N ARG A 128 -3.48 5.04 13.95
CA ARG A 128 -4.89 4.80 14.33
C ARG A 128 -5.64 3.90 13.35
N ALA A 129 -5.22 3.82 12.09
CA ALA A 129 -5.77 2.89 11.11
C ALA A 129 -5.24 1.45 11.28
N GLY A 130 -4.27 1.24 12.18
CA GLY A 130 -3.64 -0.06 12.41
C GLY A 130 -2.41 -0.31 11.54
N TRP A 131 -1.96 0.67 10.75
CA TRP A 131 -0.82 0.52 9.84
C TRP A 131 0.49 0.66 10.60
N ASP A 132 1.41 -0.25 10.38
CA ASP A 132 2.81 -0.16 10.81
C ASP A 132 3.73 0.29 9.65
N ALA A 133 5.01 0.42 9.93
CA ALA A 133 6.00 0.83 8.95
C ALA A 133 6.14 -0.17 7.80
N LEU A 134 6.00 -1.48 8.07
CA LEU A 134 6.09 -2.54 7.05
C LEU A 134 4.94 -2.45 6.04
N MET A 135 3.71 -2.26 6.51
CA MET A 135 2.53 -2.09 5.63
C MET A 135 2.67 -0.84 4.76
N ILE A 136 3.16 0.26 5.35
CA ILE A 136 3.39 1.51 4.62
C ILE A 136 4.45 1.30 3.53
N ALA A 137 5.61 0.73 3.88
CA ALA A 137 6.68 0.43 2.93
C ALA A 137 6.20 -0.51 1.81
N ALA A 138 5.41 -1.54 2.16
CA ALA A 138 4.85 -2.48 1.19
C ALA A 138 3.86 -1.80 0.22
N ARG A 139 3.01 -0.90 0.70
CA ARG A 139 2.09 -0.12 -0.13
C ARG A 139 2.82 0.77 -1.14
N HIS A 140 3.97 1.32 -0.75
CA HIS A 140 4.79 2.18 -1.61
C HIS A 140 5.80 1.38 -2.47
N GLY A 141 5.90 0.06 -2.28
CA GLY A 141 6.79 -0.80 -3.08
C GLY A 141 8.27 -0.64 -2.79
N ILE A 142 8.62 -0.13 -1.61
CA ILE A 142 10.01 0.21 -1.25
C ILE A 142 10.71 -1.05 -0.73
N LEU A 143 11.24 -1.86 -1.66
CA LEU A 143 11.85 -3.15 -1.37
C LEU A 143 12.90 -3.09 -0.26
N GLU A 144 13.86 -2.17 -0.37
CA GLU A 144 14.94 -2.03 0.60
C GLU A 144 14.43 -1.70 2.02
N MET A 145 13.35 -0.88 2.12
CA MET A 145 12.71 -0.58 3.40
C MET A 145 12.00 -1.83 3.97
N VAL A 146 11.28 -2.58 3.12
CA VAL A 146 10.63 -3.83 3.53
C VAL A 146 11.66 -4.82 4.06
N GLU A 147 12.75 -5.05 3.33
CA GLU A 147 13.84 -5.95 3.75
C GLU A 147 14.48 -5.49 5.08
N GLN A 148 14.75 -4.19 5.21
CA GLN A 148 15.31 -3.63 6.43
C GLN A 148 14.37 -3.83 7.63
N LEU A 149 13.07 -3.55 7.48
CA LEU A 149 12.09 -3.69 8.55
C LEU A 149 11.90 -5.16 8.95
N LEU A 150 11.83 -6.08 7.99
CA LEU A 150 11.75 -7.52 8.24
C LEU A 150 13.00 -8.01 8.98
N PHE A 151 14.19 -7.60 8.55
CA PHE A 151 15.46 -7.92 9.24
C PHE A 151 15.49 -7.40 10.69
N ARG A 152 14.79 -6.30 10.96
CA ARG A 152 14.65 -5.71 12.32
C ARG A 152 13.46 -6.27 13.11
N GLY A 153 12.83 -7.35 12.61
CA GLY A 153 11.81 -8.10 13.30
C GLY A 153 10.39 -7.56 13.13
N ALA A 154 10.13 -6.73 12.11
CA ALA A 154 8.75 -6.39 11.76
C ALA A 154 7.95 -7.65 11.47
N ASP A 155 6.70 -7.73 11.95
CA ASP A 155 5.84 -8.90 11.79
C ASP A 155 5.16 -8.89 10.42
N PRO A 156 5.52 -9.82 9.49
CA PRO A 156 4.92 -9.88 8.16
C PRO A 156 3.44 -10.34 8.17
N LYS A 157 2.96 -10.90 9.29
CA LYS A 157 1.58 -11.34 9.50
C LYS A 157 0.70 -10.25 10.10
N ALA A 158 1.30 -9.14 10.51
CA ALA A 158 0.56 -8.02 11.06
C ALA A 158 -0.53 -7.57 10.10
N ALA A 159 -1.73 -7.29 10.62
CA ALA A 159 -2.86 -6.79 9.85
C ALA A 159 -3.35 -5.45 10.41
N ASP A 160 -3.81 -4.57 9.54
CA ASP A 160 -4.46 -3.32 9.91
C ASP A 160 -5.88 -3.54 10.46
N ARG A 161 -6.64 -2.45 10.67
CA ARG A 161 -8.02 -2.56 11.19
C ARG A 161 -8.99 -3.24 10.23
N ASP A 162 -8.68 -3.27 8.94
CA ASP A 162 -9.49 -3.93 7.92
C ASP A 162 -9.02 -5.37 7.65
N GLY A 163 -8.07 -5.87 8.44
CA GLY A 163 -7.49 -7.20 8.29
C GLY A 163 -6.43 -7.27 7.18
N ARG A 164 -6.02 -6.15 6.60
CA ARG A 164 -5.07 -6.12 5.49
C ARG A 164 -3.63 -6.22 5.96
N THR A 165 -2.88 -7.16 5.37
CA THR A 165 -1.47 -7.40 5.63
C THR A 165 -0.56 -6.61 4.68
N ALA A 166 0.75 -6.59 4.95
CA ALA A 166 1.75 -6.00 4.04
C ALA A 166 1.72 -6.65 2.64
N LEU A 167 1.51 -7.97 2.55
CA LEU A 167 1.38 -8.68 1.26
C LEU A 167 0.15 -8.21 0.47
N MET A 168 -0.98 -7.98 1.13
CA MET A 168 -2.20 -7.44 0.51
C MET A 168 -2.01 -6.00 0.03
N GLN A 169 -1.28 -5.17 0.79
CA GLN A 169 -0.95 -3.81 0.36
C GLN A 169 -0.05 -3.82 -0.88
N ALA A 170 0.93 -4.72 -0.93
CA ALA A 170 1.77 -4.92 -2.12
C ALA A 170 0.96 -5.43 -3.32
N ALA A 171 0.00 -6.35 -3.09
CA ALA A 171 -0.86 -6.92 -4.13
C ALA A 171 -1.79 -5.88 -4.74
N GLU A 172 -2.39 -5.01 -3.94
CA GLU A 172 -3.24 -3.91 -4.43
C GLU A 172 -2.50 -2.99 -5.41
N ARG A 173 -1.20 -2.78 -5.20
CA ARG A 173 -0.37 -1.87 -5.98
C ARG A 173 0.48 -2.55 -7.05
N GLY A 174 0.50 -3.88 -7.09
CA GLY A 174 1.27 -4.65 -8.06
C GLY A 174 2.78 -4.68 -7.80
N HIS A 175 3.21 -4.51 -6.55
CA HIS A 175 4.63 -4.50 -6.16
C HIS A 175 5.20 -5.92 -6.07
N VAL A 176 5.37 -6.60 -7.21
CA VAL A 176 5.77 -8.01 -7.33
C VAL A 176 7.08 -8.33 -6.60
N ALA A 177 8.03 -7.41 -6.62
CA ALA A 177 9.33 -7.61 -5.97
C ALA A 177 9.24 -7.88 -4.46
N LEU A 178 8.10 -7.54 -3.83
CA LEU A 178 7.88 -7.73 -2.40
C LEU A 178 7.34 -9.12 -2.03
N VAL A 179 6.86 -9.90 -2.99
CA VAL A 179 6.25 -11.22 -2.73
C VAL A 179 7.27 -12.15 -2.06
N ALA A 180 8.43 -12.34 -2.67
CA ALA A 180 9.44 -13.26 -2.16
C ALA A 180 9.98 -12.87 -0.76
N PRO A 181 10.39 -11.61 -0.48
CA PRO A 181 10.88 -11.24 0.85
C PRO A 181 9.79 -11.31 1.93
N LEU A 182 8.53 -10.95 1.63
CA LEU A 182 7.44 -11.06 2.59
C LEU A 182 7.12 -12.52 2.94
N LEU A 183 6.98 -13.40 1.93
CA LEU A 183 6.75 -14.83 2.13
C LEU A 183 7.95 -15.51 2.81
N GLY A 184 9.18 -15.16 2.41
CA GLY A 184 10.39 -15.65 3.03
C GLY A 184 10.54 -15.29 4.51
N ALA A 185 9.96 -14.17 4.93
CA ALA A 185 9.88 -13.75 6.33
C ALA A 185 8.69 -14.38 7.10
N GLY A 186 7.81 -15.14 6.41
CA GLY A 186 6.69 -15.84 7.01
C GLY A 186 5.34 -15.16 6.85
N ALA A 187 5.17 -14.23 5.90
CA ALA A 187 3.84 -13.74 5.54
C ALA A 187 2.95 -14.92 5.11
N GLU A 188 1.68 -14.90 5.50
CA GLU A 188 0.72 -15.93 5.14
C GLU A 188 0.04 -15.57 3.82
N LEU A 189 0.18 -16.47 2.83
CA LEU A 189 -0.34 -16.28 1.49
C LEU A 189 -1.87 -16.21 1.46
N GLU A 190 -2.54 -17.00 2.31
CA GLU A 190 -3.99 -17.12 2.39
C GLU A 190 -4.62 -16.28 3.53
N SER A 191 -3.89 -15.31 4.08
CA SER A 191 -4.49 -14.33 4.99
C SER A 191 -5.71 -13.68 4.34
N ARG A 192 -6.72 -13.35 5.15
CA ARG A 192 -7.98 -12.77 4.67
C ARG A 192 -8.23 -11.43 5.36
N ASP A 193 -8.62 -10.43 4.58
CA ASP A 193 -9.11 -9.18 5.13
C ASP A 193 -10.57 -9.32 5.62
N ARG A 194 -11.19 -8.21 6.07
CA ARG A 194 -12.59 -8.21 6.55
C ARG A 194 -13.60 -8.63 5.50
N ASP A 195 -13.31 -8.41 4.23
CA ASP A 195 -14.15 -8.82 3.11
C ASP A 195 -13.87 -10.26 2.67
N GLY A 196 -12.99 -10.97 3.40
CA GLY A 196 -12.55 -12.33 3.10
C GLY A 196 -11.57 -12.39 1.93
N ALA A 197 -11.09 -11.26 1.43
CA ALA A 197 -10.21 -11.20 0.28
C ALA A 197 -8.79 -11.61 0.64
N THR A 198 -8.17 -12.48 -0.19
CA THR A 198 -6.75 -12.81 -0.15
C THR A 198 -5.94 -11.85 -1.04
N ALA A 199 -4.62 -11.90 -0.95
CA ALA A 199 -3.75 -11.13 -1.83
C ALA A 199 -4.01 -11.41 -3.32
N LEU A 200 -4.33 -12.66 -3.70
CA LEU A 200 -4.68 -13.04 -5.08
C LEU A 200 -6.01 -12.41 -5.51
N LEU A 201 -7.02 -12.41 -4.66
CA LEU A 201 -8.32 -11.79 -4.96
C LEU A 201 -8.17 -10.27 -5.17
N ILE A 202 -7.40 -9.61 -4.31
CA ILE A 202 -7.10 -8.17 -4.45
C ILE A 202 -6.33 -7.90 -5.75
N ALA A 203 -5.32 -8.72 -6.08
CA ALA A 203 -4.59 -8.59 -7.34
C ALA A 203 -5.49 -8.78 -8.56
N ALA A 204 -6.46 -9.71 -8.48
CA ALA A 204 -7.41 -9.97 -9.56
C ALA A 204 -8.40 -8.82 -9.77
N ASP A 205 -8.95 -8.25 -8.70
CA ASP A 205 -9.82 -7.07 -8.76
C ASP A 205 -9.11 -5.85 -9.38
N ARG A 206 -7.81 -5.69 -9.07
CA ARG A 206 -6.99 -4.57 -9.58
C ARG A 206 -6.32 -4.82 -10.93
N GLY A 207 -6.52 -5.98 -11.55
CA GLY A 207 -5.90 -6.35 -12.82
C GLY A 207 -4.38 -6.48 -12.77
N GLN A 208 -3.82 -6.78 -11.61
CA GLN A 208 -2.37 -6.86 -11.39
C GLN A 208 -1.82 -8.20 -11.90
N LEU A 209 -1.75 -8.37 -13.23
CA LEU A 209 -1.36 -9.63 -13.89
C LEU A 209 -0.05 -10.23 -13.37
N ALA A 210 1.00 -9.40 -13.29
CA ALA A 210 2.32 -9.87 -12.83
C ALA A 210 2.31 -10.28 -11.36
N MET A 211 1.54 -9.58 -10.53
CA MET A 211 1.35 -9.91 -9.11
C MET A 211 0.57 -11.21 -8.95
N ALA A 212 -0.54 -11.37 -9.67
CA ALA A 212 -1.32 -12.60 -9.63
C ALA A 212 -0.48 -13.82 -10.06
N ARG A 213 0.34 -13.67 -11.10
CA ARG A 213 1.29 -14.71 -11.52
C ARG A 213 2.25 -15.08 -10.40
N ALA A 214 2.90 -14.11 -9.78
CA ALA A 214 3.85 -14.36 -8.69
C ALA A 214 3.20 -15.03 -7.46
N LEU A 215 1.96 -14.63 -7.12
CA LEU A 215 1.21 -15.25 -6.02
C LEU A 215 0.82 -16.69 -6.35
N LEU A 216 0.38 -16.98 -7.60
CA LEU A 216 0.05 -18.34 -8.06
C LEU A 216 1.30 -19.24 -8.11
N GLU A 217 2.43 -18.73 -8.59
CA GLU A 217 3.73 -19.43 -8.56
C GLU A 217 4.20 -19.71 -7.13
N ALA A 218 3.85 -18.84 -6.17
CA ALA A 218 4.08 -19.08 -4.74
C ALA A 218 3.10 -20.05 -4.10
N GLY A 219 2.08 -20.54 -4.84
CA GLY A 219 1.12 -21.54 -4.38
C GLY A 219 -0.20 -20.96 -3.86
N ALA A 220 -0.56 -19.73 -4.23
CA ALA A 220 -1.86 -19.18 -3.87
C ALA A 220 -3.02 -20.03 -4.39
N GLU A 221 -4.07 -20.18 -3.57
CA GLU A 221 -5.26 -20.97 -3.89
C GLU A 221 -6.07 -20.25 -4.99
N VAL A 222 -5.97 -20.75 -6.24
CA VAL A 222 -6.58 -20.12 -7.43
C VAL A 222 -8.10 -19.98 -7.33
N ASN A 223 -8.77 -20.91 -6.61
CA ASN A 223 -10.21 -20.95 -6.40
C ASN A 223 -10.65 -20.40 -5.03
N ALA A 224 -9.76 -19.66 -4.33
CA ALA A 224 -10.13 -18.98 -3.10
C ALA A 224 -11.33 -18.06 -3.33
N ARG A 225 -12.19 -17.93 -2.31
CA ARG A 225 -13.44 -17.14 -2.37
C ARG A 225 -13.41 -16.09 -1.28
N ASP A 226 -13.86 -14.90 -1.58
CA ASP A 226 -14.11 -13.85 -0.59
C ASP A 226 -15.39 -14.12 0.24
N ALA A 227 -15.79 -13.16 1.07
CA ALA A 227 -16.99 -13.26 1.90
C ALA A 227 -18.30 -13.31 1.09
N LEU A 228 -18.30 -12.78 -0.14
CA LEU A 228 -19.42 -12.87 -1.07
C LEU A 228 -19.35 -14.09 -1.97
N GLY A 229 -18.34 -14.95 -1.78
CA GLY A 229 -18.15 -16.15 -2.59
C GLY A 229 -17.48 -15.88 -3.95
N ALA A 230 -17.10 -14.66 -4.26
CA ALA A 230 -16.44 -14.33 -5.50
C ALA A 230 -15.02 -14.90 -5.56
N THR A 231 -14.65 -15.46 -6.72
CA THR A 231 -13.31 -15.97 -7.01
C THR A 231 -12.49 -14.94 -7.78
N ALA A 232 -11.16 -15.13 -7.85
CA ALA A 232 -10.29 -14.29 -8.66
C ALA A 232 -10.75 -14.23 -10.14
N LEU A 233 -11.29 -15.32 -10.68
CA LEU A 233 -11.81 -15.37 -12.05
C LEU A 233 -13.10 -14.53 -12.21
N ILE A 234 -14.01 -14.56 -11.24
CA ILE A 234 -15.23 -13.72 -11.23
C ILE A 234 -14.84 -12.26 -11.17
N LEU A 235 -13.91 -11.87 -10.27
CA LEU A 235 -13.43 -10.50 -10.15
C LEU A 235 -12.73 -10.02 -11.42
N ALA A 236 -11.85 -10.85 -12.00
CA ALA A 236 -11.18 -10.52 -13.27
C ALA A 236 -12.16 -10.37 -14.43
N ALA A 237 -13.22 -11.18 -14.48
CA ALA A 237 -14.27 -11.11 -15.49
C ALA A 237 -15.13 -9.84 -15.35
N SER A 238 -15.50 -9.49 -14.10
CA SER A 238 -16.25 -8.27 -13.77
C SER A 238 -15.52 -6.99 -14.22
N GLN A 239 -14.19 -6.98 -14.11
CA GLN A 239 -13.35 -5.83 -14.45
C GLN A 239 -12.80 -5.88 -15.91
N GLY A 240 -13.09 -6.94 -16.66
CA GLY A 240 -12.62 -7.10 -18.04
C GLY A 240 -11.12 -7.40 -18.17
N HIS A 241 -10.49 -7.97 -17.17
CA HIS A 241 -9.06 -8.27 -17.16
C HIS A 241 -8.75 -9.55 -17.93
N HIS A 242 -8.80 -9.50 -19.29
CA HIS A 242 -8.72 -10.66 -20.17
C HIS A 242 -7.47 -11.52 -19.96
N GLU A 243 -6.27 -10.92 -19.95
CA GLU A 243 -5.02 -11.67 -19.78
C GLU A 243 -4.90 -12.30 -18.39
N LEU A 244 -5.47 -11.64 -17.39
CA LEU A 244 -5.51 -12.19 -16.04
C LEU A 244 -6.50 -13.35 -15.93
N ALA A 245 -7.68 -13.24 -16.54
CA ALA A 245 -8.65 -14.34 -16.62
C ALA A 245 -8.05 -15.57 -17.34
N ARG A 246 -7.31 -15.34 -18.43
CA ARG A 246 -6.56 -16.40 -19.13
C ARG A 246 -5.54 -17.06 -18.20
N LEU A 247 -4.71 -16.28 -17.52
CA LEU A 247 -3.73 -16.79 -16.57
C LEU A 247 -4.40 -17.66 -15.48
N LEU A 248 -5.49 -17.16 -14.87
CA LEU A 248 -6.23 -17.89 -13.84
C LEU A 248 -6.76 -19.23 -14.35
N LEU A 249 -7.33 -19.25 -15.55
CA LEU A 249 -7.83 -20.47 -16.19
C LEU A 249 -6.71 -21.47 -16.52
N GLU A 250 -5.57 -21.01 -17.02
CA GLU A 250 -4.36 -21.83 -17.25
C GLU A 250 -3.83 -22.43 -15.96
N GLN A 251 -3.99 -21.74 -14.83
CA GLN A 251 -3.61 -22.19 -13.49
C GLN A 251 -4.70 -23.01 -12.78
N GLY A 252 -5.77 -23.41 -13.50
CA GLY A 252 -6.80 -24.33 -13.01
C GLY A 252 -7.95 -23.63 -12.29
N ALA A 253 -8.20 -22.36 -12.52
CA ALA A 253 -9.41 -21.73 -12.04
C ALA A 253 -10.64 -22.43 -12.60
N ASN A 254 -11.61 -22.75 -11.74
CA ASN A 254 -12.86 -23.37 -12.16
C ASN A 254 -13.85 -22.29 -12.62
N PRO A 255 -14.19 -22.20 -13.94
CA PRO A 255 -15.06 -21.16 -14.47
C PRO A 255 -16.52 -21.30 -14.03
N ASN A 256 -16.88 -22.43 -13.41
CA ASN A 256 -18.24 -22.77 -13.01
C ASN A 256 -18.53 -22.48 -11.53
N LEU A 257 -17.57 -21.92 -10.80
CA LEU A 257 -17.84 -21.46 -9.45
C LEU A 257 -18.78 -20.27 -9.48
N GLN A 258 -19.72 -20.28 -8.52
CA GLN A 258 -20.73 -19.24 -8.37
C GLN A 258 -20.49 -18.49 -7.07
N ASP A 259 -20.66 -17.18 -7.08
CA ASP A 259 -20.70 -16.37 -5.86
C ASP A 259 -22.00 -16.59 -5.05
N SER A 260 -22.23 -15.79 -4.03
CA SER A 260 -23.42 -15.88 -3.16
C SER A 260 -24.74 -15.59 -3.89
N ASP A 261 -24.69 -14.87 -5.00
CA ASP A 261 -25.83 -14.57 -5.85
C ASP A 261 -26.01 -15.61 -6.98
N GLY A 262 -25.21 -16.67 -6.96
CA GLY A 262 -25.19 -17.70 -8.01
C GLY A 262 -24.53 -17.24 -9.30
N THR A 263 -23.80 -16.11 -9.29
CA THR A 263 -23.20 -15.53 -10.49
C THR A 263 -21.86 -16.20 -10.82
N THR A 264 -21.68 -16.58 -12.08
CA THR A 264 -20.43 -17.12 -12.61
C THR A 264 -19.58 -16.02 -13.27
N ALA A 265 -18.31 -16.31 -13.54
CA ALA A 265 -17.44 -15.41 -14.33
C ALA A 265 -18.03 -15.09 -15.72
N LEU A 266 -18.69 -16.08 -16.38
CA LEU A 266 -19.37 -15.87 -17.66
C LEU A 266 -20.54 -14.89 -17.53
N MET A 267 -21.34 -15.00 -16.49
CA MET A 267 -22.45 -14.09 -16.24
C MET A 267 -21.97 -12.68 -15.92
N GLU A 268 -20.87 -12.54 -15.17
CA GLU A 268 -20.26 -11.23 -14.91
C GLU A 268 -19.72 -10.57 -16.15
N ALA A 269 -18.96 -11.30 -17.00
CA ALA A 269 -18.45 -10.79 -18.26
C ALA A 269 -19.59 -10.23 -19.14
N ILE A 270 -20.73 -10.92 -19.21
CA ILE A 270 -21.92 -10.47 -19.95
C ILE A 270 -22.55 -9.24 -19.30
N SER A 271 -22.69 -9.23 -17.98
CA SER A 271 -23.35 -8.15 -17.23
C SER A 271 -22.57 -6.83 -17.29
N THR A 272 -21.27 -6.89 -17.46
CA THR A 272 -20.36 -5.74 -17.53
C THR A 272 -19.88 -5.42 -18.96
N ASP A 273 -20.44 -6.08 -19.97
CA ASP A 273 -20.17 -5.89 -21.42
C ASP A 273 -18.72 -6.24 -21.82
N HIS A 274 -18.08 -7.15 -21.08
CA HIS A 274 -16.75 -7.65 -21.40
C HIS A 274 -16.79 -8.88 -22.31
N ASN A 275 -17.45 -8.74 -23.48
CA ASN A 275 -17.74 -9.83 -24.40
C ASN A 275 -16.51 -10.59 -24.90
N ALA A 276 -15.35 -9.95 -24.97
CA ALA A 276 -14.09 -10.61 -25.32
C ALA A 276 -13.69 -11.78 -24.39
N LEU A 277 -14.27 -11.82 -23.17
CA LEU A 277 -14.04 -12.92 -22.23
C LEU A 277 -14.94 -14.14 -22.48
N ILE A 278 -16.04 -13.98 -23.23
CA ILE A 278 -17.03 -15.06 -23.42
C ILE A 278 -16.39 -16.26 -24.10
N ASP A 279 -15.73 -16.05 -25.26
CA ASP A 279 -15.08 -17.14 -25.99
C ASP A 279 -14.02 -17.83 -25.13
N LEU A 280 -13.18 -17.03 -24.44
CA LEU A 280 -12.17 -17.57 -23.54
C LEU A 280 -12.80 -18.48 -22.45
N LEU A 281 -13.85 -18.01 -21.78
CA LEU A 281 -14.51 -18.77 -20.72
C LEU A 281 -15.16 -20.05 -21.26
N ILE A 282 -15.79 -20.00 -22.44
CA ILE A 282 -16.39 -21.17 -23.12
C ILE A 282 -15.30 -22.18 -23.52
N ASP A 283 -14.18 -21.73 -24.07
CA ASP A 283 -13.02 -22.59 -24.41
C ASP A 283 -12.51 -23.36 -23.19
N TYR A 284 -12.57 -22.72 -22.01
CA TYR A 284 -12.23 -23.37 -20.73
C TYR A 284 -13.42 -24.01 -20.01
N ARG A 285 -14.49 -24.36 -20.77
CA ARG A 285 -15.65 -25.13 -20.33
C ARG A 285 -16.52 -24.42 -19.28
N ALA A 286 -16.66 -23.10 -19.36
CA ALA A 286 -17.71 -22.42 -18.63
C ALA A 286 -19.07 -22.94 -19.07
N ASN A 287 -19.94 -23.32 -18.13
CA ASN A 287 -21.26 -23.85 -18.40
C ASN A 287 -22.28 -22.70 -18.51
N PRO A 288 -22.79 -22.35 -19.71
CA PRO A 288 -23.74 -21.25 -19.89
C PRO A 288 -25.14 -21.56 -19.37
N ALA A 289 -25.43 -22.82 -19.00
CA ALA A 289 -26.73 -23.26 -18.48
C ALA A 289 -26.85 -23.17 -16.95
N LEU A 290 -25.80 -22.77 -16.25
CA LEU A 290 -25.90 -22.50 -14.81
C LEU A 290 -26.86 -21.32 -14.58
N GLU A 291 -27.67 -21.45 -13.52
CA GLU A 291 -28.64 -20.45 -13.13
C GLU A 291 -28.14 -19.64 -11.92
N ASP A 292 -28.35 -18.35 -11.94
CA ASP A 292 -28.15 -17.48 -10.77
C ASP A 292 -29.27 -17.66 -9.72
N ALA A 293 -29.18 -16.95 -8.60
CA ALA A 293 -30.18 -17.02 -7.51
C ALA A 293 -31.61 -16.58 -7.95
N GLN A 294 -31.75 -15.95 -9.13
CA GLN A 294 -33.02 -15.56 -9.73
C GLN A 294 -33.50 -16.55 -10.83
N GLY A 295 -32.78 -17.67 -11.01
CA GLY A 295 -33.08 -18.65 -12.05
C GLY A 295 -32.72 -18.21 -13.46
N ARG A 296 -31.81 -17.23 -13.62
CA ARG A 296 -31.40 -16.69 -14.92
C ARG A 296 -30.08 -17.33 -15.35
N THR A 297 -30.05 -17.77 -16.59
CA THR A 297 -28.83 -18.25 -17.25
C THR A 297 -28.00 -17.09 -17.82
N ALA A 298 -26.78 -17.38 -18.29
CA ALA A 298 -25.96 -16.44 -19.03
C ALA A 298 -26.70 -15.85 -20.25
N ALA A 299 -27.46 -16.68 -20.99
CA ALA A 299 -28.26 -16.26 -22.13
C ALA A 299 -29.45 -15.35 -21.73
N ASP A 300 -30.07 -15.60 -20.57
CA ASP A 300 -31.15 -14.74 -20.08
C ASP A 300 -30.62 -13.36 -19.68
N ARG A 301 -29.45 -13.28 -19.06
CA ARG A 301 -28.79 -11.99 -18.76
C ARG A 301 -28.44 -11.24 -20.05
N ALA A 302 -27.88 -11.91 -21.06
CA ALA A 302 -27.56 -11.30 -22.34
C ALA A 302 -28.81 -10.70 -23.02
N ARG A 303 -29.94 -11.44 -23.01
CA ARG A 303 -31.23 -10.95 -23.55
C ARG A 303 -31.77 -9.77 -22.77
N GLN A 304 -31.75 -9.83 -21.44
CA GLN A 304 -32.24 -8.75 -20.57
C GLN A 304 -31.49 -7.44 -20.79
N LEU A 305 -30.20 -7.51 -21.11
CA LEU A 305 -29.31 -6.36 -21.33
C LEU A 305 -29.28 -5.92 -22.82
N ASP A 306 -30.02 -6.58 -23.72
CA ASP A 306 -29.94 -6.43 -25.19
C ASP A 306 -28.49 -6.55 -25.73
N ASN A 307 -27.66 -7.36 -25.06
CA ASN A 307 -26.27 -7.63 -25.47
C ASN A 307 -26.26 -8.65 -26.62
N ARG A 308 -26.42 -8.15 -27.85
CA ARG A 308 -26.52 -8.98 -29.06
C ARG A 308 -25.25 -9.78 -29.31
N GLU A 309 -24.09 -9.17 -29.08
CA GLU A 309 -22.79 -9.83 -29.27
C GLU A 309 -22.66 -11.04 -28.34
N ALA A 310 -23.00 -10.89 -27.05
CA ALA A 310 -23.00 -12.02 -26.11
C ALA A 310 -23.98 -13.14 -26.54
N ILE A 311 -25.17 -12.78 -27.07
CA ILE A 311 -26.14 -13.76 -27.54
C ILE A 311 -25.54 -14.55 -28.73
N GLU A 312 -24.89 -13.89 -29.70
CA GLU A 312 -24.23 -14.54 -30.82
C GLU A 312 -23.04 -15.43 -30.38
N LEU A 313 -22.19 -14.95 -29.47
CA LEU A 313 -21.06 -15.71 -28.98
C LEU A 313 -21.52 -16.97 -28.23
N LEU A 314 -22.51 -16.87 -27.36
CA LEU A 314 -23.09 -18.02 -26.67
C LEU A 314 -23.70 -19.05 -27.62
N ALA A 315 -24.29 -18.60 -28.74
CA ALA A 315 -24.86 -19.50 -29.76
C ALA A 315 -23.82 -20.25 -30.60
N ARG A 316 -22.59 -19.75 -30.70
CA ARG A 316 -21.47 -20.39 -31.43
C ARG A 316 -20.74 -21.43 -30.60
N GLY A 317 -20.77 -21.30 -29.26
CA GLY A 317 -20.06 -22.17 -28.32
C GLY A 317 -20.76 -23.50 -28.02
N HIS A 318 -21.80 -23.87 -28.79
CA HIS A 318 -22.57 -25.12 -28.65
C HIS A 318 -22.33 -26.08 -29.79
#